data_ca7c50bd067dc8b9c8518f7374829f9c
#
_entry.id   ca7c50bd067dc8b9c8518f7374829f9c
#
_cell.length_a   1.000
_cell.length_b   1.000
_cell.length_c   1.000
_cell.angle_alpha   90.00
_cell.angle_beta   90.00
_cell.angle_gamma   90.00
#
_symmetry.space_group_name_H-M   'P 1'
#
loop_
_entity.id
_entity.type
_entity.pdbx_description
1 polymer ?
#
loop_
_entity_poly.entity_id
_entity_poly.type
_entity_poly.pdbx_seq_one_letter_code
_entity_poly.pdbx_strand_id
1 'polypeptide(L)'
;MIDVRQIRENPDALRQAVARRGVDPAKADVDRFLELDGQRRALQQEIDGLNTQKKQLAQLGRTDPEAARARGQELREQGRDLETKLTDVSQQWQSILDWFPNWPHQDMPDGAGEQDNPEECVWIPGSGYLPADCLGVGEGSKSAMPASPVHADDEFEAVEHADLAPTLGVDTVQASKVSGSRFTYLKGDIARMQYAIQQLLCDELLGRGYDMMVPPLLVRERALYGTSQFPEGRDQVYAMETENVEDGAQLFLVGSSEPANFSYF
;
A
#
# COMPACT_ATOMS: atom_id res chain seq x y z
N MET A 1 -1.52 -6.34 5.51
CA MET A 1 -0.29 -6.58 6.32
C MET A 1 -0.22 -8.08 6.61
N ILE A 2 0.88 -8.74 6.30
CA ILE A 2 1.06 -10.17 6.52
C ILE A 2 1.29 -10.45 8.01
N ASP A 3 0.67 -11.52 8.55
CA ASP A 3 0.96 -11.97 9.90
C ASP A 3 2.34 -12.67 9.94
N VAL A 4 3.25 -12.08 10.71
CA VAL A 4 4.61 -12.58 10.91
C VAL A 4 4.64 -14.00 11.49
N ARG A 5 3.61 -14.42 12.22
CA ARG A 5 3.50 -15.80 12.74
C ARG A 5 3.36 -16.80 11.59
N GLN A 6 2.52 -16.48 10.61
CA GLN A 6 2.35 -17.31 9.42
C GLN A 6 3.65 -17.44 8.62
N ILE A 7 4.43 -16.35 8.53
CA ILE A 7 5.75 -16.39 7.88
C ILE A 7 6.69 -17.38 8.57
N ARG A 8 6.73 -17.37 9.90
CA ARG A 8 7.57 -18.30 10.68
C ARG A 8 7.14 -19.75 10.54
N GLU A 9 5.82 -19.98 10.48
CA GLU A 9 5.25 -21.32 10.38
C GLU A 9 5.42 -21.92 8.98
N ASN A 10 5.35 -21.09 7.94
CA ASN A 10 5.46 -21.55 6.55
C ASN A 10 6.25 -20.56 5.66
N PRO A 11 7.59 -20.50 5.83
CA PRO A 11 8.42 -19.60 5.03
C PRO A 11 8.44 -19.97 3.53
N ASP A 12 8.25 -21.23 3.19
CA ASP A 12 8.23 -21.67 1.79
C ASP A 12 7.02 -21.13 1.03
N ALA A 13 5.86 -21.05 1.69
CA ALA A 13 4.70 -20.38 1.10
C ALA A 13 4.95 -18.90 0.80
N LEU A 14 5.71 -18.20 1.67
CA LEU A 14 6.08 -16.82 1.40
C LEU A 14 7.04 -16.71 0.21
N ARG A 15 8.04 -17.59 0.10
CA ARG A 15 8.94 -17.62 -1.08
C ARG A 15 8.14 -17.83 -2.38
N GLN A 16 7.16 -18.72 -2.35
CA GLN A 16 6.26 -18.93 -3.48
C GLN A 16 5.41 -17.67 -3.77
N ALA A 17 4.87 -17.01 -2.74
CA ALA A 17 4.10 -15.78 -2.90
C ALA A 17 4.95 -14.65 -3.52
N VAL A 18 6.19 -14.47 -3.06
CA VAL A 18 7.15 -13.50 -3.62
C VAL A 18 7.39 -13.79 -5.11
N ALA A 19 7.64 -15.06 -5.47
CA ALA A 19 7.86 -15.46 -6.85
C ALA A 19 6.62 -15.25 -7.73
N ARG A 20 5.43 -15.71 -7.28
CA ARG A 20 4.17 -15.56 -8.03
C ARG A 20 3.73 -14.11 -8.25
N ARG A 21 4.09 -13.23 -7.31
CA ARG A 21 3.79 -11.79 -7.39
C ARG A 21 4.86 -10.99 -8.10
N GLY A 22 5.93 -11.64 -8.58
CA GLY A 22 7.02 -10.98 -9.30
C GLY A 22 7.78 -9.94 -8.46
N VAL A 23 7.75 -10.05 -7.12
CA VAL A 23 8.49 -9.15 -6.25
C VAL A 23 9.97 -9.48 -6.31
N ASP A 24 10.82 -8.45 -6.40
CA ASP A 24 12.27 -8.61 -6.39
C ASP A 24 12.75 -9.36 -5.14
N PRO A 25 13.33 -10.57 -5.26
CA PRO A 25 13.77 -11.35 -4.13
C PRO A 25 14.92 -10.71 -3.35
N ALA A 26 15.64 -9.75 -3.94
CA ALA A 26 16.66 -9.00 -3.22
C ALA A 26 16.04 -7.99 -2.23
N LYS A 27 14.81 -7.52 -2.51
CA LYS A 27 14.05 -6.65 -1.61
C LYS A 27 13.22 -7.45 -0.61
N ALA A 28 12.62 -8.56 -1.05
CA ALA A 28 11.78 -9.45 -0.26
C ALA A 28 12.55 -10.72 0.17
N ASP A 29 13.72 -10.55 0.76
CA ASP A 29 14.61 -11.66 1.20
C ASP A 29 14.03 -12.36 2.44
N VAL A 30 13.38 -13.50 2.22
CA VAL A 30 12.72 -14.29 3.28
C VAL A 30 13.72 -14.85 4.27
N ASP A 31 14.90 -15.29 3.81
CA ASP A 31 15.91 -15.90 4.67
C ASP A 31 16.54 -14.85 5.59
N ARG A 32 16.89 -13.71 5.02
CA ARG A 32 17.41 -12.58 5.81
C ARG A 32 16.38 -12.05 6.79
N PHE A 33 15.10 -11.98 6.40
CA PHE A 33 14.02 -11.61 7.30
C PHE A 33 13.93 -12.53 8.52
N LEU A 34 13.96 -13.85 8.32
CA LEU A 34 13.90 -14.84 9.40
C LEU A 34 15.11 -14.79 10.33
N GLU A 35 16.30 -14.54 9.77
CA GLU A 35 17.51 -14.31 10.55
C GLU A 35 17.34 -13.09 11.47
N LEU A 36 16.93 -11.95 10.91
CA LEU A 36 16.70 -10.71 11.64
C LEU A 36 15.58 -10.85 12.68
N ASP A 37 14.50 -11.60 12.36
CA ASP A 37 13.44 -11.90 13.32
C ASP A 37 13.95 -12.70 14.52
N GLY A 38 14.85 -13.65 14.28
CA GLY A 38 15.53 -14.40 15.34
C GLY A 38 16.39 -13.49 16.22
N GLN A 39 17.21 -12.64 15.61
CA GLN A 39 18.05 -11.67 16.32
C GLN A 39 17.21 -10.68 17.13
N ARG A 40 16.14 -10.14 16.55
CA ARG A 40 15.24 -9.21 17.22
C ARG A 40 14.61 -9.81 18.47
N ARG A 41 14.15 -11.07 18.39
CA ARG A 41 13.57 -11.78 19.53
C ARG A 41 14.61 -12.09 20.63
N ALA A 42 15.82 -12.46 20.25
CA ALA A 42 16.90 -12.69 21.20
C ALA A 42 17.28 -11.39 21.95
N LEU A 43 17.46 -10.29 21.23
CA LEU A 43 17.74 -8.98 21.83
C LEU A 43 16.62 -8.52 22.77
N GLN A 44 15.35 -8.73 22.39
CA GLN A 44 14.22 -8.42 23.25
C GLN A 44 14.25 -9.24 24.55
N GLN A 45 14.56 -10.53 24.49
CA GLN A 45 14.68 -11.37 25.68
C GLN A 45 15.83 -10.93 26.58
N GLU A 46 16.97 -10.49 26.01
CA GLU A 46 18.08 -9.94 26.79
C GLU A 46 17.67 -8.64 27.50
N ILE A 47 17.00 -7.74 26.83
CA ILE A 47 16.47 -6.50 27.42
C ILE A 47 15.47 -6.81 28.55
N ASP A 48 14.57 -7.76 28.35
CA ASP A 48 13.62 -8.17 29.38
C ASP A 48 14.31 -8.78 30.61
N GLY A 49 15.39 -9.56 30.37
CA GLY A 49 16.28 -10.07 31.40
C GLY A 49 16.96 -8.94 32.21
N LEU A 50 17.52 -7.93 31.51
CA LEU A 50 18.11 -6.76 32.15
C LEU A 50 17.10 -5.96 32.96
N ASN A 51 15.89 -5.79 32.45
CA ASN A 51 14.83 -5.10 33.17
C ASN A 51 14.43 -5.84 34.45
N THR A 52 14.45 -7.16 34.43
CA THR A 52 14.24 -7.99 35.63
C THR A 52 15.37 -7.79 36.63
N GLN A 53 16.64 -7.77 36.20
CA GLN A 53 17.80 -7.49 37.05
C GLN A 53 17.74 -6.08 37.66
N LYS A 54 17.37 -5.07 36.87
CA LYS A 54 17.14 -3.69 37.37
C LYS A 54 16.09 -3.63 38.48
N LYS A 55 14.99 -4.38 38.34
CA LYS A 55 13.94 -4.46 39.37
C LYS A 55 14.46 -5.13 40.67
N GLN A 56 15.22 -6.22 40.54
CA GLN A 56 15.84 -6.91 41.68
C GLN A 56 16.87 -6.01 42.40
N LEU A 57 17.71 -5.29 41.62
CA LEU A 57 18.70 -4.37 42.16
C LEU A 57 18.05 -3.22 42.92
N ALA A 58 16.90 -2.72 42.49
CA ALA A 58 16.15 -1.68 43.21
C ALA A 58 15.67 -2.15 44.60
N GLN A 59 15.43 -3.45 44.77
CA GLN A 59 15.11 -4.05 46.09
C GLN A 59 16.37 -4.19 46.98
N LEU A 60 17.52 -4.59 46.39
CA LEU A 60 18.80 -4.73 47.10
C LEU A 60 19.43 -3.38 47.50
N GLY A 61 19.14 -2.31 46.78
CA GLY A 61 19.67 -0.96 47.04
C GLY A 61 19.28 -0.35 48.41
N ARG A 62 18.38 -1.02 49.13
CA ARG A 62 18.05 -0.68 50.52
C ARG A 62 19.09 -1.17 51.54
N THR A 63 19.88 -2.17 51.19
CA THR A 63 20.86 -2.79 52.05
C THR A 63 22.31 -2.39 51.73
N ASP A 64 22.64 -2.14 50.48
CA ASP A 64 23.97 -1.68 50.04
C ASP A 64 23.82 -0.66 48.89
N PRO A 65 23.77 0.66 49.20
CA PRO A 65 23.53 1.70 48.20
C PRO A 65 24.70 1.90 47.22
N GLU A 66 25.92 1.61 47.61
CA GLU A 66 27.10 1.91 46.79
C GLU A 66 27.31 0.85 45.70
N ALA A 67 27.24 -0.43 46.08
CA ALA A 67 27.26 -1.56 45.15
C ALA A 67 26.04 -1.49 44.17
N ALA A 68 24.87 -1.09 44.70
CA ALA A 68 23.68 -0.91 43.88
C ALA A 68 23.83 0.21 42.83
N ARG A 69 24.53 1.29 43.13
CA ARG A 69 24.82 2.37 42.17
C ARG A 69 25.73 1.92 41.04
N ALA A 70 26.86 1.28 41.37
CA ALA A 70 27.83 0.77 40.39
C ALA A 70 27.16 -0.22 39.41
N ARG A 71 26.47 -1.20 39.95
CA ARG A 71 25.75 -2.21 39.14
C ARG A 71 24.62 -1.60 38.32
N GLY A 72 23.91 -0.59 38.88
CA GLY A 72 22.86 0.13 38.19
C GLY A 72 23.35 0.92 37.00
N GLN A 73 24.56 1.48 37.05
CA GLN A 73 25.18 2.17 35.92
C GLN A 73 25.56 1.18 34.81
N GLU A 74 26.19 0.08 35.16
CA GLU A 74 26.53 -0.99 34.20
C GLU A 74 25.29 -1.53 33.46
N LEU A 75 24.20 -1.82 34.21
CA LEU A 75 22.95 -2.28 33.60
C LEU A 75 22.26 -1.23 32.71
N ARG A 76 22.49 0.06 32.96
CA ARG A 76 21.99 1.13 32.07
C ARG A 76 22.78 1.19 30.78
N GLU A 77 24.10 1.09 30.84
CA GLU A 77 24.98 1.09 29.65
C GLU A 77 24.68 -0.11 28.77
N GLN A 78 24.63 -1.33 29.36
CA GLN A 78 24.25 -2.55 28.66
C GLN A 78 22.85 -2.42 28.02
N GLY A 79 21.89 -1.83 28.73
CA GLY A 79 20.55 -1.61 28.21
C GLY A 79 20.51 -0.69 26.99
N ARG A 80 21.28 0.41 27.01
CA ARG A 80 21.38 1.33 25.86
C ARG A 80 21.99 0.66 24.64
N ASP A 81 23.04 -0.13 24.83
CA ASP A 81 23.69 -0.86 23.73
C ASP A 81 22.74 -1.88 23.09
N LEU A 82 21.98 -2.61 23.90
CA LEU A 82 20.99 -3.56 23.41
C LEU A 82 19.81 -2.87 22.73
N GLU A 83 19.32 -1.76 23.28
CA GLU A 83 18.24 -0.94 22.67
C GLU A 83 18.68 -0.39 21.31
N THR A 84 19.93 0.09 21.19
CA THR A 84 20.49 0.53 19.91
C THR A 84 20.53 -0.61 18.89
N LYS A 85 21.06 -1.76 19.28
CA LYS A 85 21.10 -2.95 18.41
C LYS A 85 19.70 -3.40 18.01
N LEU A 86 18.75 -3.39 18.95
CA LEU A 86 17.37 -3.76 18.67
C LEU A 86 16.73 -2.80 17.66
N THR A 87 17.01 -1.51 17.78
CA THR A 87 16.54 -0.48 16.83
C THR A 87 17.08 -0.76 15.43
N ASP A 88 18.40 -0.97 15.30
CA ASP A 88 19.04 -1.23 14.01
C ASP A 88 18.52 -2.52 13.35
N VAL A 89 18.41 -3.60 14.12
CA VAL A 89 17.85 -4.87 13.63
C VAL A 89 16.39 -4.73 13.26
N SER A 90 15.61 -3.98 14.04
CA SER A 90 14.19 -3.76 13.77
C SER A 90 13.96 -2.92 12.51
N GLN A 91 14.81 -1.94 12.23
CA GLN A 91 14.74 -1.16 10.98
C GLN A 91 15.04 -2.04 9.76
N GLN A 92 16.08 -2.84 9.81
CA GLN A 92 16.41 -3.78 8.73
C GLN A 92 15.30 -4.83 8.52
N TRP A 93 14.77 -5.37 9.60
CA TRP A 93 13.66 -6.32 9.59
C TRP A 93 12.40 -5.70 8.96
N GLN A 94 12.05 -4.47 9.35
CA GLN A 94 10.90 -3.76 8.83
C GLN A 94 11.05 -3.43 7.34
N SER A 95 12.25 -3.01 6.92
CA SER A 95 12.52 -2.69 5.52
C SER A 95 12.31 -3.87 4.56
N ILE A 96 12.52 -5.10 5.02
CA ILE A 96 12.24 -6.30 4.22
C ILE A 96 10.75 -6.65 4.29
N LEU A 97 10.14 -6.56 5.49
CA LEU A 97 8.72 -6.86 5.69
C LEU A 97 7.81 -6.02 4.77
N ASP A 98 8.17 -4.74 4.57
CA ASP A 98 7.42 -3.80 3.76
C ASP A 98 7.33 -4.20 2.28
N TRP A 99 8.23 -5.07 1.80
CA TRP A 99 8.24 -5.60 0.45
C TRP A 99 7.50 -6.93 0.29
N PHE A 100 7.09 -7.57 1.37
CA PHE A 100 6.38 -8.84 1.24
C PHE A 100 4.97 -8.64 0.68
N PRO A 101 4.62 -9.36 -0.38
CA PRO A 101 3.28 -9.31 -0.96
C PRO A 101 2.28 -10.02 -0.06
N ASN A 102 1.01 -9.67 -0.16
CA ASN A 102 -0.07 -10.46 0.44
C ASN A 102 -0.10 -11.86 -0.18
N TRP A 103 -0.60 -12.82 0.59
CA TRP A 103 -0.79 -14.19 0.13
C TRP A 103 -1.67 -14.21 -1.13
N PRO A 104 -1.21 -14.78 -2.25
CA PRO A 104 -2.05 -14.94 -3.42
C PRO A 104 -3.17 -15.93 -3.12
N HIS A 105 -4.38 -15.64 -3.60
CA HIS A 105 -5.46 -16.62 -3.55
C HIS A 105 -5.11 -17.84 -4.40
N GLN A 106 -5.63 -19.01 -4.03
CA GLN A 106 -5.35 -20.24 -4.74
C GLN A 106 -5.78 -20.20 -6.21
N ASP A 107 -6.88 -19.49 -6.49
CA ASP A 107 -7.46 -19.35 -7.84
C ASP A 107 -6.78 -18.23 -8.66
N MET A 108 -5.79 -17.53 -8.10
CA MET A 108 -5.05 -16.53 -8.84
C MET A 108 -4.27 -17.21 -9.98
N PRO A 109 -4.45 -16.83 -11.24
CA PRO A 109 -3.69 -17.41 -12.36
C PRO A 109 -2.21 -17.10 -12.23
N ASP A 110 -1.36 -17.99 -12.71
CA ASP A 110 0.06 -17.72 -12.86
C ASP A 110 0.29 -17.04 -14.19
N GLY A 111 0.99 -15.90 -14.17
CA GLY A 111 1.25 -15.12 -15.38
C GLY A 111 2.24 -13.99 -15.12
N ALA A 112 2.81 -13.45 -16.20
CA ALA A 112 3.74 -12.34 -16.16
C ALA A 112 3.05 -10.97 -16.35
N GLY A 113 1.81 -10.94 -16.80
CA GLY A 113 1.10 -9.71 -17.08
C GLY A 113 -0.40 -9.90 -17.36
N GLU A 114 -1.03 -8.82 -17.71
CA GLU A 114 -2.47 -8.74 -17.95
C GLU A 114 -2.96 -9.73 -19.02
N GLN A 115 -2.13 -9.99 -20.02
CA GLN A 115 -2.44 -10.90 -21.14
C GLN A 115 -2.57 -12.36 -20.70
N ASP A 116 -2.11 -12.70 -19.48
CA ASP A 116 -2.16 -14.06 -18.94
C ASP A 116 -3.41 -14.27 -18.07
N ASN A 117 -4.20 -13.21 -17.84
CA ASN A 117 -5.45 -13.32 -17.08
C ASN A 117 -6.51 -14.01 -17.93
N PRO A 118 -7.13 -15.12 -17.43
CA PRO A 118 -8.24 -15.75 -18.14
C PRO A 118 -9.49 -14.86 -18.07
N GLU A 119 -10.18 -14.76 -19.19
CA GLU A 119 -11.50 -14.13 -19.24
C GLU A 119 -12.53 -15.08 -18.61
N GLU A 120 -13.16 -14.70 -17.50
CA GLU A 120 -14.18 -15.53 -16.85
C GLU A 120 -15.59 -15.26 -17.42
N CYS A 121 -15.88 -14.00 -17.69
CA CYS A 121 -17.15 -13.59 -18.28
C CYS A 121 -17.03 -12.31 -19.08
N VAL A 122 -17.96 -12.11 -20.00
CA VAL A 122 -18.09 -10.89 -20.81
C VAL A 122 -19.48 -10.31 -20.59
N TRP A 123 -19.57 -9.01 -20.37
CA TRP A 123 -20.84 -8.31 -20.31
C TRP A 123 -21.29 -7.89 -21.71
N ILE A 124 -22.54 -8.26 -22.08
CA ILE A 124 -23.15 -7.90 -23.34
C ILE A 124 -24.42 -7.06 -23.10
N PRO A 125 -24.56 -5.87 -23.72
CA PRO A 125 -25.77 -5.07 -23.62
C PRO A 125 -27.03 -5.88 -23.96
N GLY A 126 -28.04 -5.83 -23.08
CA GLY A 126 -29.29 -6.56 -23.25
C GLY A 126 -29.26 -8.02 -22.81
N SER A 127 -28.07 -8.64 -22.68
CA SER A 127 -27.92 -10.04 -22.23
C SER A 127 -27.27 -10.19 -20.84
N GLY A 128 -26.59 -9.12 -20.35
CA GLY A 128 -25.88 -9.16 -19.08
C GLY A 128 -24.53 -9.88 -19.17
N TYR A 129 -24.08 -10.42 -18.04
CA TYR A 129 -22.83 -11.19 -17.98
C TYR A 129 -23.03 -12.60 -18.54
N LEU A 130 -22.22 -12.97 -19.49
CA LEU A 130 -22.16 -14.32 -20.07
C LEU A 130 -20.80 -14.94 -19.78
N PRO A 131 -20.70 -16.24 -19.43
CA PRO A 131 -19.42 -16.93 -19.33
C PRO A 131 -18.62 -16.85 -20.62
N ALA A 132 -17.29 -16.72 -20.53
CA ALA A 132 -16.41 -16.54 -21.70
C ALA A 132 -16.48 -17.74 -22.66
N ASP A 133 -16.69 -18.95 -22.15
CA ASP A 133 -16.86 -20.18 -22.94
C ASP A 133 -18.11 -20.15 -23.84
N CYS A 134 -19.15 -19.43 -23.46
CA CYS A 134 -20.37 -19.24 -24.29
C CYS A 134 -20.11 -18.41 -25.54
N LEU A 135 -19.01 -17.66 -25.58
CA LEU A 135 -18.64 -16.81 -26.71
C LEU A 135 -17.66 -17.48 -27.69
N GLY A 136 -17.31 -18.75 -27.46
CA GLY A 136 -16.36 -19.48 -28.30
C GLY A 136 -14.91 -18.98 -28.13
N VAL A 137 -14.61 -18.25 -27.06
CA VAL A 137 -13.27 -17.80 -26.70
C VAL A 137 -12.60 -18.97 -26.00
N GLY A 138 -11.96 -19.87 -26.75
CA GLY A 138 -11.20 -20.98 -26.20
C GLY A 138 -9.82 -20.56 -25.72
N GLU A 139 -9.23 -21.38 -24.84
CA GLU A 139 -7.84 -21.23 -24.38
C GLU A 139 -6.89 -20.95 -25.56
N GLY A 140 -6.21 -19.83 -25.51
CA GLY A 140 -5.21 -19.42 -26.52
C GLY A 140 -5.74 -18.54 -27.64
N SER A 141 -7.01 -18.21 -27.72
CA SER A 141 -7.50 -17.16 -28.58
C SER A 141 -7.16 -15.81 -27.91
N LYS A 142 -6.18 -15.10 -28.44
CA LYS A 142 -6.11 -13.64 -28.23
C LYS A 142 -7.37 -13.10 -28.87
N SER A 143 -8.41 -12.98 -28.05
CA SER A 143 -9.73 -12.61 -28.45
C SER A 143 -9.63 -11.37 -29.32
N ALA A 144 -9.96 -11.52 -30.58
CA ALA A 144 -10.71 -10.45 -31.19
C ALA A 144 -11.98 -10.34 -30.32
N MET A 145 -11.99 -9.54 -29.26
CA MET A 145 -13.26 -9.03 -28.74
C MET A 145 -14.05 -8.64 -30.00
N PRO A 146 -15.28 -9.17 -30.16
CA PRO A 146 -16.09 -8.70 -31.26
C PRO A 146 -16.08 -7.19 -31.15
N ALA A 147 -15.63 -6.52 -32.21
CA ALA A 147 -15.57 -5.07 -32.24
C ALA A 147 -16.90 -4.55 -31.72
N SER A 148 -16.86 -4.07 -30.51
CA SER A 148 -17.97 -3.55 -29.72
C SER A 148 -19.34 -4.12 -30.04
N PRO A 149 -19.86 -5.14 -29.33
CA PRO A 149 -21.21 -5.65 -29.59
C PRO A 149 -22.32 -4.63 -29.31
N VAL A 150 -21.95 -3.46 -28.78
CA VAL A 150 -22.87 -2.36 -28.46
C VAL A 150 -23.45 -1.69 -29.70
N HIS A 151 -22.84 -1.89 -30.87
CA HIS A 151 -23.23 -1.16 -32.09
C HIS A 151 -23.30 -2.08 -33.32
N ALA A 152 -23.93 -3.25 -33.14
CA ALA A 152 -24.20 -4.16 -34.26
C ALA A 152 -25.07 -3.51 -35.36
N ASP A 153 -25.64 -2.33 -35.08
CA ASP A 153 -26.60 -1.65 -35.98
C ASP A 153 -26.08 -0.34 -36.49
N ASP A 154 -24.76 -0.08 -36.49
CA ASP A 154 -24.45 1.05 -37.15
C ASP A 154 -23.31 1.82 -37.27
N GLU A 155 -23.30 2.65 -38.00
CA GLU A 155 -22.65 3.93 -38.35
C GLU A 155 -22.02 4.74 -37.17
N PHE A 156 -22.00 4.21 -35.92
CA PHE A 156 -21.35 4.85 -34.79
C PHE A 156 -19.84 4.52 -34.75
N GLU A 157 -19.02 5.46 -35.15
CA GLU A 157 -17.58 5.42 -34.98
C GLU A 157 -17.20 5.95 -33.57
N ALA A 158 -16.67 5.07 -32.75
CA ALA A 158 -16.20 5.44 -31.42
C ALA A 158 -14.97 6.33 -31.50
N VAL A 159 -15.04 7.51 -30.92
CA VAL A 159 -13.93 8.47 -30.84
C VAL A 159 -13.17 8.25 -29.54
N GLU A 160 -11.86 8.22 -29.59
CA GLU A 160 -11.01 8.15 -28.42
C GLU A 160 -11.29 9.32 -27.49
N HIS A 161 -11.33 9.06 -26.16
CA HIS A 161 -11.62 10.08 -25.17
C HIS A 161 -10.61 11.25 -25.20
N ALA A 162 -9.37 11.01 -25.57
CA ALA A 162 -8.34 12.04 -25.70
C ALA A 162 -8.65 13.03 -26.86
N ASP A 163 -9.29 12.56 -27.94
CA ASP A 163 -9.67 13.38 -29.08
C ASP A 163 -11.01 14.09 -28.82
N LEU A 164 -11.91 13.44 -28.09
CA LEU A 164 -13.21 14.01 -27.73
C LEU A 164 -13.11 15.08 -26.63
N ALA A 165 -12.27 14.87 -25.63
CA ALA A 165 -12.16 15.68 -24.42
C ALA A 165 -11.95 17.19 -24.68
N PRO A 166 -11.10 17.63 -25.64
CA PRO A 166 -10.94 19.05 -25.93
C PRO A 166 -12.22 19.72 -26.42
N THR A 167 -13.06 19.01 -27.16
CA THR A 167 -14.33 19.54 -27.68
C THR A 167 -15.36 19.76 -26.56
N LEU A 168 -15.22 19.01 -25.47
CA LEU A 168 -16.06 19.11 -24.26
C LEU A 168 -15.54 20.12 -23.21
N GLY A 169 -14.40 20.75 -23.48
CA GLY A 169 -13.82 21.74 -22.57
C GLY A 169 -12.75 21.21 -21.62
N VAL A 170 -12.16 20.05 -21.89
CA VAL A 170 -10.97 19.54 -21.20
C VAL A 170 -9.71 20.10 -21.84
N ASP A 171 -8.84 20.75 -21.07
CA ASP A 171 -7.64 21.42 -21.59
C ASP A 171 -6.38 20.88 -20.89
N THR A 172 -5.78 19.90 -21.52
CA THR A 172 -4.53 19.28 -21.06
C THR A 172 -3.30 20.10 -21.47
N VAL A 173 -3.38 20.82 -22.57
CA VAL A 173 -2.26 21.61 -23.11
C VAL A 173 -1.88 22.76 -22.19
N GLN A 174 -2.86 23.52 -21.73
CA GLN A 174 -2.60 24.61 -20.79
C GLN A 174 -2.26 24.07 -19.39
N ALA A 175 -2.88 22.99 -18.97
CA ALA A 175 -2.57 22.36 -17.70
C ALA A 175 -1.12 21.87 -17.64
N SER A 176 -0.60 21.27 -18.71
CA SER A 176 0.78 20.83 -18.78
C SER A 176 1.79 21.97 -18.67
N LYS A 177 1.45 23.17 -19.16
CA LYS A 177 2.32 24.36 -19.02
C LYS A 177 2.35 24.90 -17.60
N VAL A 178 1.28 24.72 -16.84
CA VAL A 178 1.12 25.26 -15.49
C VAL A 178 1.61 24.26 -14.43
N SER A 179 1.28 22.99 -14.58
CA SER A 179 1.45 21.99 -13.52
C SER A 179 2.24 20.74 -13.96
N GLY A 180 2.59 20.64 -15.23
CA GLY A 180 3.26 19.46 -15.79
C GLY A 180 2.31 18.45 -16.40
N SER A 181 2.83 17.27 -16.77
CA SER A 181 2.05 16.20 -17.38
C SER A 181 0.99 15.64 -16.42
N ARG A 182 -0.09 15.07 -16.99
CA ARG A 182 -1.19 14.42 -16.26
C ARG A 182 -2.13 15.37 -15.50
N PHE A 183 -1.98 16.69 -15.67
CA PHE A 183 -2.96 17.66 -15.17
C PHE A 183 -3.93 18.07 -16.27
N THR A 184 -5.13 18.45 -15.88
CA THR A 184 -6.19 18.94 -16.78
C THR A 184 -6.91 20.15 -16.19
N TYR A 185 -7.34 21.07 -17.07
CA TYR A 185 -8.39 22.02 -16.73
C TYR A 185 -9.70 21.50 -17.29
N LEU A 186 -10.74 21.55 -16.47
CA LEU A 186 -12.13 21.36 -16.90
C LEU A 186 -12.80 22.72 -17.01
N LYS A 187 -13.44 23.00 -18.14
CA LYS A 187 -14.07 24.30 -18.42
C LYS A 187 -15.53 24.14 -18.83
N GLY A 188 -16.36 25.10 -18.45
CA GLY A 188 -17.78 25.12 -18.88
C GLY A 188 -18.60 23.99 -18.29
N ASP A 189 -19.37 23.32 -19.14
CA ASP A 189 -20.33 22.32 -18.70
C ASP A 189 -19.67 21.01 -18.18
N ILE A 190 -18.50 20.63 -18.68
CA ILE A 190 -17.79 19.46 -18.16
C ILE A 190 -17.34 19.68 -16.70
N ALA A 191 -16.94 20.90 -16.34
CA ALA A 191 -16.63 21.24 -14.95
C ALA A 191 -17.88 21.19 -14.06
N ARG A 192 -19.02 21.68 -14.55
CA ARG A 192 -20.30 21.58 -13.83
C ARG A 192 -20.76 20.14 -13.67
N MET A 193 -20.54 19.31 -14.68
CA MET A 193 -20.90 17.88 -14.66
C MET A 193 -20.08 17.14 -13.60
N GLN A 194 -18.80 17.45 -13.44
CA GLN A 194 -17.97 16.87 -12.36
C GLN A 194 -18.59 17.08 -10.98
N TYR A 195 -18.99 18.33 -10.67
CA TYR A 195 -19.64 18.63 -9.39
C TYR A 195 -21.02 17.99 -9.25
N ALA A 196 -21.79 17.94 -10.35
CA ALA A 196 -23.10 17.28 -10.34
C ALA A 196 -22.99 15.77 -10.06
N ILE A 197 -22.00 15.09 -10.65
CA ILE A 197 -21.75 13.66 -10.38
C ILE A 197 -21.30 13.45 -8.93
N GLN A 198 -20.43 14.30 -8.41
CA GLN A 198 -20.01 14.21 -7.00
C GLN A 198 -21.21 14.38 -6.06
N GLN A 199 -22.07 15.37 -6.32
CA GLN A 199 -23.27 15.58 -5.51
C GLN A 199 -24.24 14.40 -5.59
N LEU A 200 -24.48 13.86 -6.79
CA LEU A 200 -25.32 12.68 -6.98
C LEU A 200 -24.83 11.48 -6.18
N LEU A 201 -23.52 11.22 -6.20
CA LEU A 201 -22.92 10.12 -5.44
C LEU A 201 -23.02 10.35 -3.93
N CYS A 202 -22.80 11.58 -3.46
CA CYS A 202 -22.98 11.93 -2.06
C CYS A 202 -24.43 11.70 -1.60
N ASP A 203 -25.40 12.18 -2.36
CA ASP A 203 -26.82 12.02 -2.03
C ASP A 203 -27.25 10.56 -2.00
N GLU A 204 -26.79 9.77 -2.97
CA GLU A 204 -27.06 8.33 -3.03
C GLU A 204 -26.48 7.57 -1.83
N LEU A 205 -25.22 7.85 -1.45
CA LEU A 205 -24.56 7.20 -0.33
C LEU A 205 -25.17 7.63 1.01
N LEU A 206 -25.46 8.91 1.19
CA LEU A 206 -26.16 9.41 2.38
C LEU A 206 -27.55 8.75 2.51
N GLY A 207 -28.27 8.60 1.39
CA GLY A 207 -29.56 7.89 1.35
C GLY A 207 -29.47 6.41 1.76
N ARG A 208 -28.31 5.79 1.61
CA ARG A 208 -27.99 4.42 2.05
C ARG A 208 -27.49 4.34 3.49
N GLY A 209 -27.38 5.45 4.20
CA GLY A 209 -26.95 5.51 5.61
C GLY A 209 -25.44 5.59 5.81
N TYR A 210 -24.67 6.00 4.80
CA TYR A 210 -23.25 6.34 4.96
C TYR A 210 -23.10 7.75 5.51
N ASP A 211 -22.06 7.96 6.33
CA ASP A 211 -21.68 9.29 6.80
C ASP A 211 -20.64 9.91 5.89
N MET A 212 -20.82 11.20 5.59
CA MET A 212 -19.87 11.95 4.78
C MET A 212 -18.64 12.35 5.60
N MET A 213 -17.45 12.06 5.10
CA MET A 213 -16.18 12.48 5.69
C MET A 213 -15.35 13.27 4.68
N VAL A 214 -14.75 14.37 5.12
CA VAL A 214 -13.79 15.15 4.34
C VAL A 214 -12.40 14.95 4.97
N PRO A 215 -11.54 14.10 4.38
CA PRO A 215 -10.22 13.81 4.92
C PRO A 215 -9.22 14.95 4.64
N PRO A 216 -8.10 15.00 5.39
CA PRO A 216 -6.98 15.88 5.07
C PRO A 216 -6.31 15.47 3.77
N LEU A 217 -5.81 16.46 3.01
CA LEU A 217 -5.08 16.25 1.76
C LEU A 217 -3.61 15.91 1.97
N LEU A 218 -3.08 16.18 3.15
CA LEU A 218 -1.69 15.88 3.53
C LEU A 218 -1.69 14.83 4.63
N VAL A 219 -0.87 13.82 4.46
CA VAL A 219 -0.70 12.72 5.42
C VAL A 219 0.75 12.51 5.79
N ARG A 220 1.00 11.86 6.92
CA ARG A 220 2.31 11.39 7.30
C ARG A 220 2.68 10.10 6.58
N GLU A 221 3.94 9.83 6.48
CA GLU A 221 4.50 8.64 5.82
C GLU A 221 3.84 7.33 6.29
N ARG A 222 3.56 7.20 7.58
CA ARG A 222 2.89 6.03 8.16
C ARG A 222 1.55 5.68 7.49
N ALA A 223 0.78 6.68 7.07
CA ALA A 223 -0.49 6.45 6.39
C ALA A 223 -0.30 5.77 5.02
N LEU A 224 0.76 6.15 4.31
CA LEU A 224 1.10 5.60 2.99
C LEU A 224 1.63 4.17 3.09
N TYR A 225 2.39 3.84 4.13
CA TYR A 225 2.74 2.44 4.44
C TYR A 225 1.52 1.60 4.83
N GLY A 226 0.61 2.16 5.63
CA GLY A 226 -0.61 1.48 6.05
C GLY A 226 -1.54 1.08 4.92
N THR A 227 -1.49 1.80 3.80
CA THR A 227 -2.28 1.55 2.58
C THR A 227 -1.48 0.93 1.43
N SER A 228 -0.27 0.47 1.71
CA SER A 228 0.63 -0.18 0.72
C SER A 228 0.99 0.70 -0.49
N GLN A 229 0.92 2.01 -0.35
CA GLN A 229 1.45 2.93 -1.37
C GLN A 229 2.98 3.05 -1.26
N PHE A 230 3.52 2.87 -0.06
CA PHE A 230 4.94 2.76 0.21
C PHE A 230 5.30 1.32 0.57
N PRO A 231 6.53 0.87 0.28
CA PRO A 231 7.68 1.62 -0.26
C PRO A 231 7.66 1.82 -1.79
N GLU A 232 6.91 1.02 -2.56
CA GLU A 232 7.03 0.91 -4.01
C GLU A 232 6.66 2.21 -4.75
N GLY A 233 5.57 2.87 -4.37
CA GLY A 233 5.05 4.08 -5.02
C GLY A 233 5.64 5.39 -4.51
N ARG A 234 6.78 5.37 -3.79
CA ARG A 234 7.33 6.58 -3.14
C ARG A 234 7.69 7.68 -4.13
N ASP A 235 8.15 7.35 -5.31
CA ASP A 235 8.50 8.27 -6.41
C ASP A 235 7.28 8.87 -7.12
N GLN A 236 6.10 8.34 -6.86
CA GLN A 236 4.83 8.80 -7.45
C GLN A 236 4.06 9.76 -6.56
N VAL A 237 4.55 10.01 -5.34
CA VAL A 237 3.87 10.84 -4.35
C VAL A 237 4.65 12.14 -4.12
N TYR A 238 3.95 13.27 -4.15
CA TYR A 238 4.56 14.56 -3.83
C TYR A 238 4.89 14.67 -2.35
N ALA A 239 6.18 14.78 -2.04
CA ALA A 239 6.65 15.07 -0.69
C ALA A 239 6.70 16.59 -0.48
N MET A 240 6.22 17.07 0.66
CA MET A 240 6.36 18.46 1.05
C MET A 240 7.78 18.70 1.57
N GLU A 241 8.47 19.65 0.99
CA GLU A 241 9.77 20.09 1.50
C GLU A 241 9.54 20.92 2.76
N THR A 242 10.05 20.45 3.89
CA THR A 242 9.95 21.14 5.17
C THR A 242 11.33 21.26 5.79
N GLU A 243 11.70 22.47 6.21
CA GLU A 243 12.94 22.69 6.95
C GLU A 243 12.83 22.08 8.36
N ASN A 244 13.86 21.36 8.81
CA ASN A 244 13.97 20.77 10.16
C ASN A 244 12.89 19.73 10.52
N VAL A 245 12.65 18.77 9.63
CA VAL A 245 11.71 17.66 9.91
C VAL A 245 12.39 16.64 10.80
N GLU A 246 11.82 16.42 11.99
CA GLU A 246 12.13 15.22 12.79
C GLU A 246 11.69 13.96 12.03
N ASP A 247 12.37 12.82 12.23
CA ASP A 247 12.04 11.56 11.61
C ASP A 247 10.54 11.24 11.74
N GLY A 248 9.90 10.97 10.60
CA GLY A 248 8.46 10.64 10.53
C GLY A 248 7.51 11.84 10.51
N ALA A 249 8.00 13.09 10.54
CA ALA A 249 7.17 14.30 10.47
C ALA A 249 6.93 14.79 9.02
N GLN A 250 7.60 14.21 8.01
CA GLN A 250 7.40 14.58 6.61
C GLN A 250 5.94 14.37 6.18
N LEU A 251 5.41 15.36 5.45
CA LEU A 251 4.07 15.33 4.90
C LEU A 251 4.11 15.03 3.41
N PHE A 252 3.08 14.32 2.95
CA PHE A 252 2.92 13.91 1.57
C PHE A 252 1.53 14.29 1.08
N LEU A 253 1.43 14.77 -0.15
CA LEU A 253 0.15 15.05 -0.79
C LEU A 253 -0.47 13.73 -1.25
N VAL A 254 -1.69 13.45 -0.81
CA VAL A 254 -2.41 12.24 -1.23
C VAL A 254 -3.07 12.42 -2.59
N GLY A 255 -3.01 11.38 -3.43
CA GLY A 255 -3.73 11.32 -4.70
C GLY A 255 -5.18 10.85 -4.55
N SER A 256 -5.48 10.18 -3.44
CA SER A 256 -6.78 9.62 -3.12
C SER A 256 -7.04 9.69 -1.61
N SER A 257 -8.29 9.44 -1.18
CA SER A 257 -8.68 9.61 0.22
C SER A 257 -8.36 8.42 1.12
N GLU A 258 -8.03 7.25 0.55
CA GLU A 258 -7.84 6.01 1.31
C GLU A 258 -6.76 6.13 2.39
N PRO A 259 -5.55 6.69 2.13
CA PRO A 259 -4.52 6.77 3.17
C PRO A 259 -4.98 7.56 4.39
N ALA A 260 -5.71 8.64 4.17
CA ALA A 260 -6.22 9.46 5.25
C ALA A 260 -7.38 8.77 6.01
N ASN A 261 -8.32 8.16 5.28
CA ASN A 261 -9.51 7.53 5.87
C ASN A 261 -9.15 6.26 6.65
N PHE A 262 -8.33 5.36 6.08
CA PHE A 262 -7.88 4.16 6.81
C PHE A 262 -7.03 4.47 8.03
N SER A 263 -6.32 5.60 8.03
CA SER A 263 -5.53 6.02 9.19
C SER A 263 -6.35 6.68 10.29
N TYR A 264 -7.62 6.99 10.04
CA TYR A 264 -8.53 7.56 11.03
C TYR A 264 -8.99 6.52 12.06
N PHE A 265 -9.13 5.26 11.68
CA PHE A 265 -9.50 4.13 12.53
C PHE A 265 -8.27 3.39 13.07
#